data_3224fa88ff38ce17267e6cc16b894501
#
_entry.id   3224fa88ff38ce17267e6cc16b894501
#
_cell.length_a   1.000
_cell.length_b   1.000
_cell.length_c   1.000
_cell.angle_alpha   90.00
_cell.angle_beta   90.00
_cell.angle_gamma   90.00
#
_symmetry.space_group_name_H-M   'P 1'
#
loop_
_entity.id
_entity.type
_entity.pdbx_description
1 polymer ?
#
loop_
_entity_poly.entity_id
_entity_poly.type
_entity_poly.pdbx_seq_one_letter_code
_entity_poly.pdbx_strand_id
1 'polypeptide(L)'
;YQKKTRKEPKGKIGVVTWYTQAQEVKNAYYLSLRVMVKDALEAENFNKVTLYYEQSWAELETCAGVIAIGHFSHKQRAVLKELNPKLVIIGENTLRDRISSVVTDNEFSIESVLANFIAHGHTNIGIMIGNGRTNDDQEKIYDPRLGAFRRFLKSKQLYRPQNVFQGRITPVS
;
A
#
# COMPACT_ATOMS: atom_id res chain seq x y z
N TYR A 1 11.31 10.06 42.66
CA TYR A 1 10.45 9.63 41.57
C TYR A 1 9.86 10.90 40.92
N GLN A 2 10.45 11.36 39.81
CA GLN A 2 9.88 12.43 38.99
C GLN A 2 8.75 11.85 38.16
N LYS A 3 7.48 12.23 38.42
CA LYS A 3 6.35 12.01 37.54
C LYS A 3 6.67 12.69 36.20
N LYS A 4 6.97 11.92 35.16
CA LYS A 4 6.95 12.42 33.77
C LYS A 4 5.55 12.95 33.50
N THR A 5 5.40 14.26 33.42
CA THR A 5 4.15 14.93 32.97
C THR A 5 3.88 14.41 31.55
N ARG A 6 2.83 13.60 31.38
CA ARG A 6 2.38 13.11 30.08
C ARG A 6 1.91 14.35 29.32
N LYS A 7 2.60 14.72 28.25
CA LYS A 7 2.15 15.80 27.35
C LYS A 7 0.78 15.42 26.79
N GLU A 8 -0.14 16.37 26.70
CA GLU A 8 -1.42 16.16 26.04
C GLU A 8 -1.20 15.71 24.59
N PRO A 9 -2.01 14.77 24.08
CA PRO A 9 -1.89 14.31 22.69
C PRO A 9 -2.12 15.46 21.71
N LYS A 10 -1.35 15.48 20.62
CA LYS A 10 -1.47 16.46 19.53
C LYS A 10 -2.82 16.36 18.76
N GLY A 11 -3.55 15.26 18.94
CA GLY A 11 -4.81 14.97 18.28
C GLY A 11 -5.01 13.47 18.05
N LYS A 12 -6.10 13.10 17.38
CA LYS A 12 -6.42 11.72 17.01
C LYS A 12 -6.26 11.53 15.51
N ILE A 13 -5.51 10.50 15.08
CA ILE A 13 -5.34 10.11 13.67
C ILE A 13 -6.13 8.83 13.40
N GLY A 14 -6.90 8.83 12.33
CA GLY A 14 -7.55 7.63 11.80
C GLY A 14 -6.56 6.79 10.99
N VAL A 15 -6.46 5.50 11.28
CA VAL A 15 -5.68 4.54 10.49
C VAL A 15 -6.66 3.54 9.90
N VAL A 16 -6.81 3.55 8.56
CA VAL A 16 -7.74 2.66 7.85
C VAL A 16 -6.96 1.61 7.10
N THR A 17 -7.32 0.35 7.24
CA THR A 17 -6.73 -0.74 6.46
C THR A 17 -7.72 -1.25 5.42
N TRP A 18 -7.23 -1.58 4.23
CA TRP A 18 -8.03 -2.13 3.15
C TRP A 18 -8.39 -3.61 3.34
N TYR A 19 -7.81 -4.26 4.32
CA TYR A 19 -8.12 -5.62 4.74
C TYR A 19 -9.13 -5.67 5.88
N THR A 20 -9.82 -6.80 6.00
CA THR A 20 -10.46 -7.19 7.24
C THR A 20 -9.40 -7.55 8.28
N GLN A 21 -9.74 -7.52 9.56
CA GLN A 21 -8.81 -7.92 10.61
C GLN A 21 -8.26 -9.34 10.39
N ALA A 22 -9.13 -10.28 9.98
CA ALA A 22 -8.75 -11.65 9.72
C ALA A 22 -7.82 -11.82 8.49
N GLN A 23 -7.99 -10.99 7.47
CA GLN A 23 -7.11 -10.97 6.30
C GLN A 23 -5.73 -10.39 6.63
N GLU A 24 -5.68 -9.30 7.39
CA GLU A 24 -4.43 -8.62 7.73
C GLU A 24 -3.48 -9.52 8.51
N VAL A 25 -3.99 -10.30 9.48
CA VAL A 25 -3.17 -11.25 10.26
C VAL A 25 -2.45 -12.27 9.37
N LYS A 26 -3.03 -12.60 8.22
CA LYS A 26 -2.43 -13.52 7.23
C LYS A 26 -1.47 -12.82 6.26
N ASN A 27 -1.34 -11.50 6.33
CA ASN A 27 -0.47 -10.72 5.45
C ASN A 27 0.56 -9.93 6.25
N ALA A 28 1.74 -10.55 6.45
CA ALA A 28 2.81 -9.98 7.26
C ALA A 28 3.26 -8.58 6.80
N TYR A 29 3.22 -8.29 5.48
CA TYR A 29 3.61 -6.99 4.95
C TYR A 29 2.68 -5.87 5.44
N TYR A 30 1.37 -6.01 5.25
CA TYR A 30 0.42 -4.97 5.67
C TYR A 30 0.28 -4.87 7.18
N LEU A 31 0.37 -5.99 7.89
CA LEU A 31 0.41 -6.00 9.35
C LEU A 31 1.62 -5.20 9.86
N SER A 32 2.81 -5.47 9.35
CA SER A 32 4.03 -4.74 9.73
C SER A 32 3.92 -3.25 9.42
N LEU A 33 3.41 -2.90 8.24
CA LEU A 33 3.24 -1.51 7.83
C LEU A 33 2.29 -0.76 8.78
N ARG A 34 1.15 -1.37 9.15
CA ARG A 34 0.23 -0.78 10.12
C ARG A 34 0.86 -0.62 11.51
N VAL A 35 1.62 -1.62 11.96
CA VAL A 35 2.35 -1.53 13.24
C VAL A 35 3.35 -0.38 13.22
N MET A 36 4.14 -0.25 12.16
CA MET A 36 5.10 0.86 12.02
C MET A 36 4.41 2.24 12.02
N VAL A 37 3.28 2.38 11.32
CA VAL A 37 2.48 3.61 11.34
C VAL A 37 1.98 3.90 12.75
N LYS A 38 1.48 2.89 13.46
CA LYS A 38 1.05 3.00 14.85
C LYS A 38 2.18 3.51 15.75
N ASP A 39 3.36 2.90 15.67
CA ASP A 39 4.50 3.24 16.51
C ASP A 39 5.00 4.66 16.20
N ALA A 40 5.02 5.07 14.94
CA ALA A 40 5.37 6.42 14.54
C ALA A 40 4.38 7.47 15.11
N LEU A 41 3.07 7.18 15.07
CA LEU A 41 2.07 8.08 15.67
C LEU A 41 2.21 8.19 17.18
N GLU A 42 2.51 7.09 17.86
CA GLU A 42 2.78 7.11 19.32
C GLU A 42 4.03 7.90 19.66
N ALA A 43 5.10 7.74 18.90
CA ALA A 43 6.35 8.49 19.07
C ALA A 43 6.13 10.01 18.92
N GLU A 44 5.24 10.40 18.00
CA GLU A 44 4.85 11.79 17.76
C GLU A 44 3.75 12.31 18.71
N ASN A 45 3.34 11.50 19.70
CA ASN A 45 2.31 11.83 20.68
C ASN A 45 0.92 12.10 20.07
N PHE A 46 0.52 11.32 19.06
CA PHE A 46 -0.84 11.28 18.55
C PHE A 46 -1.61 10.10 19.16
N ASN A 47 -2.89 10.33 19.47
CA ASN A 47 -3.84 9.26 19.64
C ASN A 47 -4.21 8.68 18.28
N LYS A 48 -4.68 7.43 18.26
CA LYS A 48 -5.10 6.77 17.02
C LYS A 48 -6.38 5.96 17.21
N VAL A 49 -7.14 5.83 16.13
CA VAL A 49 -8.18 4.82 15.96
C VAL A 49 -7.81 3.99 14.74
N THR A 50 -7.90 2.67 14.85
CA THR A 50 -7.67 1.75 13.71
C THR A 50 -9.01 1.20 13.27
N LEU A 51 -9.32 1.36 11.98
CA LEU A 51 -10.55 0.89 11.35
C LEU A 51 -10.20 -0.07 10.21
N TYR A 52 -10.89 -1.20 10.18
CA TYR A 52 -10.73 -2.21 9.15
C TYR A 52 -11.78 -2.04 8.05
N TYR A 53 -11.54 -2.68 6.92
CA TYR A 53 -12.41 -2.62 5.75
C TYR A 53 -13.89 -2.87 6.05
N GLU A 54 -14.18 -3.84 6.92
CA GLU A 54 -15.55 -4.23 7.28
C GLU A 54 -16.25 -3.31 8.27
N GLN A 55 -15.56 -2.32 8.82
CA GLN A 55 -16.08 -1.42 9.84
C GLN A 55 -16.63 -0.13 9.23
N SER A 56 -17.49 0.57 9.98
CA SER A 56 -17.89 1.93 9.63
C SER A 56 -16.72 2.90 9.76
N TRP A 57 -16.55 3.77 8.78
CA TRP A 57 -15.49 4.79 8.77
C TRP A 57 -15.97 6.16 9.28
N ALA A 58 -17.19 6.29 9.77
CA ALA A 58 -17.76 7.57 10.21
C ALA A 58 -16.91 8.26 11.28
N GLU A 59 -16.21 7.53 12.14
CA GLU A 59 -15.34 8.10 13.18
C GLU A 59 -14.19 8.96 12.60
N LEU A 60 -13.84 8.78 11.32
CA LEU A 60 -12.77 9.54 10.66
C LEU A 60 -13.08 11.04 10.54
N GLU A 61 -14.35 11.45 10.54
CA GLU A 61 -14.76 12.86 10.50
C GLU A 61 -14.20 13.65 11.69
N THR A 62 -14.04 13.00 12.84
CA THR A 62 -13.54 13.61 14.07
C THR A 62 -12.03 13.55 14.23
N CYS A 63 -11.32 12.90 13.29
CA CYS A 63 -9.88 12.78 13.35
C CYS A 63 -9.17 14.03 12.82
N ALA A 64 -7.99 14.34 13.37
CA ALA A 64 -7.15 15.42 12.90
C ALA A 64 -6.58 15.17 11.49
N GLY A 65 -6.54 13.91 11.06
CA GLY A 65 -6.14 13.43 9.74
C GLY A 65 -6.32 11.93 9.63
N VAL A 66 -6.16 11.39 8.41
CA VAL A 66 -6.36 9.97 8.11
C VAL A 66 -5.17 9.43 7.33
N ILE A 67 -4.69 8.25 7.73
CA ILE A 67 -3.73 7.42 7.00
C ILE A 67 -4.46 6.16 6.57
N ALA A 68 -4.63 5.96 5.26
CA ALA A 68 -5.23 4.75 4.69
C ALA A 68 -4.15 3.85 4.10
N ILE A 69 -4.14 2.57 4.44
CA ILE A 69 -3.07 1.62 4.08
C ILE A 69 -3.65 0.55 3.15
N GLY A 70 -3.14 0.50 1.92
CA GLY A 70 -3.49 -0.52 0.93
C GLY A 70 -4.11 0.04 -0.35
N HIS A 71 -4.98 -0.76 -0.99
CA HIS A 71 -5.58 -0.46 -2.29
C HIS A 71 -7.07 -0.27 -2.17
N PHE A 72 -7.51 0.95 -2.33
CA PHE A 72 -8.92 1.33 -2.22
C PHE A 72 -9.49 1.63 -3.61
N SER A 73 -10.72 1.19 -3.87
CA SER A 73 -11.41 1.57 -5.11
C SER A 73 -11.62 3.09 -5.19
N HIS A 74 -11.85 3.60 -6.40
CA HIS A 74 -12.15 5.02 -6.60
C HIS A 74 -13.32 5.49 -5.71
N LYS A 75 -14.35 4.65 -5.59
CA LYS A 75 -15.51 4.92 -4.71
C LYS A 75 -15.08 5.02 -3.25
N GLN A 76 -14.26 4.11 -2.77
CA GLN A 76 -13.76 4.12 -1.40
C GLN A 76 -12.87 5.33 -1.12
N ARG A 77 -11.99 5.68 -2.07
CA ARG A 77 -11.13 6.89 -1.96
C ARG A 77 -11.96 8.18 -1.90
N ALA A 78 -13.05 8.25 -2.68
CA ALA A 78 -13.97 9.38 -2.63
C ALA A 78 -14.63 9.51 -1.25
N VAL A 79 -15.12 8.41 -0.69
CA VAL A 79 -15.73 8.38 0.67
C VAL A 79 -14.70 8.77 1.73
N LEU A 80 -13.50 8.22 1.70
CA LEU A 80 -12.44 8.58 2.66
C LEU A 80 -12.09 10.06 2.61
N LYS A 81 -12.02 10.63 1.41
CA LYS A 81 -11.71 12.05 1.19
C LYS A 81 -12.84 12.97 1.64
N GLU A 82 -14.10 12.54 1.47
CA GLU A 82 -15.27 13.26 1.94
C GLU A 82 -15.32 13.29 3.47
N LEU A 83 -15.09 12.14 4.13
CA LEU A 83 -15.03 12.03 5.59
C LEU A 83 -13.88 12.85 6.18
N ASN A 84 -12.72 12.86 5.55
CA ASN A 84 -11.59 13.66 6.01
C ASN A 84 -10.66 14.06 4.86
N PRO A 85 -10.62 15.35 4.48
CA PRO A 85 -9.77 15.83 3.38
C PRO A 85 -8.27 15.79 3.69
N LYS A 86 -7.87 15.67 4.97
CA LYS A 86 -6.48 15.46 5.38
C LYS A 86 -6.13 13.99 5.33
N LEU A 87 -6.18 13.43 4.12
CA LEU A 87 -5.99 12.02 3.82
C LEU A 87 -4.65 11.77 3.13
N VAL A 88 -3.93 10.76 3.61
CA VAL A 88 -2.75 10.18 2.95
C VAL A 88 -2.99 8.69 2.72
N ILE A 89 -2.70 8.18 1.52
CA ILE A 89 -2.78 6.76 1.20
C ILE A 89 -1.38 6.17 1.08
N ILE A 90 -1.13 5.05 1.74
CA ILE A 90 0.13 4.31 1.68
C ILE A 90 -0.06 3.03 0.86
N GLY A 91 0.76 2.84 -0.17
CA GLY A 91 0.80 1.64 -1.00
C GLY A 91 0.22 1.80 -2.41
N GLU A 92 -0.47 2.89 -2.69
CA GLU A 92 -1.06 3.18 -3.99
C GLU A 92 -0.81 4.63 -4.43
N ASN A 93 -0.52 4.84 -5.72
CA ASN A 93 -0.40 6.20 -6.28
C ASN A 93 -1.80 6.76 -6.58
N THR A 94 -2.20 7.73 -5.79
CA THR A 94 -3.53 8.37 -5.83
C THR A 94 -3.50 9.84 -6.24
N LEU A 95 -2.41 10.29 -6.83
CA LEU A 95 -2.27 11.70 -7.25
C LEU A 95 -3.35 12.15 -8.26
N ARG A 96 -3.85 11.22 -9.10
CA ARG A 96 -4.95 11.52 -10.04
C ARG A 96 -6.25 11.87 -9.32
N ASP A 97 -6.47 11.32 -8.12
CA ASP A 97 -7.62 11.62 -7.25
C ASP A 97 -7.37 12.86 -6.38
N ARG A 98 -6.22 13.52 -6.55
CA ARG A 98 -5.77 14.64 -5.71
C ARG A 98 -5.75 14.25 -4.21
N ILE A 99 -5.25 13.06 -3.94
CA ILE A 99 -5.00 12.54 -2.59
C ILE A 99 -3.48 12.32 -2.47
N SER A 100 -2.90 12.80 -1.37
CA SER A 100 -1.48 12.56 -1.08
C SER A 100 -1.21 11.08 -0.90
N SER A 101 -0.09 10.59 -1.43
CA SER A 101 0.26 9.17 -1.32
C SER A 101 1.73 8.95 -1.03
N VAL A 102 2.01 7.84 -0.34
CA VAL A 102 3.35 7.30 -0.11
C VAL A 102 3.43 5.96 -0.81
N VAL A 103 4.36 5.82 -1.74
CA VAL A 103 4.51 4.62 -2.55
C VAL A 103 5.98 4.18 -2.61
N THR A 104 6.19 2.88 -2.82
CA THR A 104 7.52 2.36 -3.15
C THR A 104 7.86 2.72 -4.60
N ASP A 105 9.10 3.11 -4.86
CA ASP A 105 9.61 3.27 -6.22
C ASP A 105 9.84 1.89 -6.85
N ASN A 106 8.73 1.33 -7.32
CA ASN A 106 8.71 0.02 -7.93
C ASN A 106 9.42 0.00 -9.30
N GLU A 107 9.46 1.12 -10.00
CA GLU A 107 10.13 1.24 -11.29
C GLU A 107 11.63 1.14 -11.13
N PHE A 108 12.21 1.98 -10.28
CA PHE A 108 13.63 1.92 -9.94
C PHE A 108 14.04 0.56 -9.40
N SER A 109 13.24 -0.03 -8.51
CA SER A 109 13.53 -1.34 -7.90
C SER A 109 13.61 -2.45 -8.96
N ILE A 110 12.65 -2.52 -9.87
CA ILE A 110 12.63 -3.53 -10.94
C ILE A 110 13.76 -3.30 -11.94
N GLU A 111 14.00 -2.07 -12.35
CA GLU A 111 15.08 -1.74 -13.29
C GLU A 111 16.45 -2.08 -12.71
N SER A 112 16.68 -1.79 -11.43
CA SER A 112 17.94 -2.14 -10.75
C SER A 112 18.18 -3.63 -10.70
N VAL A 113 17.16 -4.44 -10.37
CA VAL A 113 17.25 -5.91 -10.36
C VAL A 113 17.52 -6.45 -11.76
N LEU A 114 16.81 -5.97 -12.77
CA LEU A 114 16.96 -6.41 -14.15
C LEU A 114 18.33 -6.02 -14.72
N ALA A 115 18.82 -4.82 -14.42
CA ALA A 115 20.16 -4.39 -14.81
C ALA A 115 21.24 -5.31 -14.21
N ASN A 116 21.07 -5.67 -12.93
CA ASN A 116 21.98 -6.61 -12.26
C ASN A 116 21.96 -8.00 -12.92
N PHE A 117 20.79 -8.55 -13.25
CA PHE A 117 20.69 -9.82 -13.96
C PHE A 117 21.39 -9.79 -15.32
N ILE A 118 21.19 -8.73 -16.08
CA ILE A 118 21.82 -8.57 -17.40
C ILE A 118 23.34 -8.43 -17.27
N ALA A 119 23.82 -7.68 -16.29
CA ALA A 119 25.26 -7.53 -16.02
C ALA A 119 25.94 -8.87 -15.69
N HIS A 120 25.20 -9.83 -15.12
CA HIS A 120 25.67 -11.20 -14.86
C HIS A 120 25.37 -12.18 -16.00
N GLY A 121 25.01 -11.70 -17.20
CA GLY A 121 24.83 -12.50 -18.39
C GLY A 121 23.44 -13.20 -18.52
N HIS A 122 22.49 -12.91 -17.66
CA HIS A 122 21.15 -13.49 -17.77
C HIS A 122 20.36 -12.81 -18.89
N THR A 123 19.91 -13.60 -19.85
CA THR A 123 19.12 -13.15 -21.01
C THR A 123 17.70 -13.74 -21.04
N ASN A 124 17.45 -14.77 -20.24
CA ASN A 124 16.14 -15.42 -20.12
C ASN A 124 15.55 -15.10 -18.74
N ILE A 125 14.92 -13.93 -18.65
CA ILE A 125 14.40 -13.37 -17.40
C ILE A 125 12.88 -13.40 -17.43
N GLY A 126 12.27 -13.85 -16.33
CA GLY A 126 10.82 -13.89 -16.15
C GLY A 126 10.36 -13.11 -14.93
N ILE A 127 9.08 -12.83 -14.87
CA ILE A 127 8.41 -12.22 -13.70
C ILE A 127 7.18 -13.05 -13.34
N MET A 128 7.02 -13.28 -12.02
CA MET A 128 5.79 -13.78 -11.44
C MET A 128 5.12 -12.67 -10.64
N ILE A 129 3.85 -12.40 -10.92
CA ILE A 129 3.15 -11.26 -10.32
C ILE A 129 1.71 -11.64 -9.96
N GLY A 130 1.25 -11.09 -8.84
CA GLY A 130 -0.12 -11.31 -8.38
C GLY A 130 -1.15 -10.52 -9.16
N ASN A 131 -2.32 -11.13 -9.37
CA ASN A 131 -3.52 -10.43 -9.81
C ASN A 131 -4.40 -10.19 -8.58
N GLY A 132 -4.68 -8.94 -8.26
CA GLY A 132 -5.54 -8.54 -7.16
C GLY A 132 -6.72 -7.69 -7.63
N ARG A 133 -7.72 -7.60 -6.76
CA ARG A 133 -8.82 -6.65 -6.86
C ARG A 133 -8.98 -5.95 -5.52
N THR A 134 -9.57 -4.77 -5.52
CA THR A 134 -9.96 -4.08 -4.29
C THR A 134 -10.95 -4.92 -3.49
N ASN A 135 -11.00 -4.74 -2.17
CA ASN A 135 -11.83 -5.58 -1.30
C ASN A 135 -13.34 -5.46 -1.56
N ASP A 136 -13.78 -4.36 -2.18
CA ASP A 136 -15.15 -4.20 -2.68
C ASP A 136 -15.35 -4.82 -4.08
N ASP A 137 -14.33 -5.48 -4.62
CA ASP A 137 -14.27 -6.13 -5.95
C ASP A 137 -14.60 -5.19 -7.13
N GLN A 138 -14.56 -3.88 -6.94
CA GLN A 138 -14.90 -2.91 -7.99
C GLN A 138 -13.76 -2.72 -8.98
N GLU A 139 -12.50 -2.73 -8.50
CA GLU A 139 -11.36 -2.38 -9.34
C GLU A 139 -10.27 -3.47 -9.33
N LYS A 140 -9.65 -3.66 -10.50
CA LYS A 140 -8.43 -4.48 -10.62
C LYS A 140 -7.24 -3.66 -10.12
N ILE A 141 -6.47 -4.26 -9.23
CA ILE A 141 -5.21 -3.65 -8.76
C ILE A 141 -4.17 -3.79 -9.87
N TYR A 142 -3.65 -2.64 -10.31
CA TYR A 142 -2.54 -2.59 -11.27
C TYR A 142 -1.21 -2.62 -10.53
N ASP A 143 -0.39 -3.62 -10.84
CA ASP A 143 0.96 -3.72 -10.29
C ASP A 143 1.96 -2.97 -11.19
N PRO A 144 2.57 -1.87 -10.73
CA PRO A 144 3.48 -1.05 -11.53
C PRO A 144 4.75 -1.80 -11.96
N ARG A 145 5.15 -2.84 -11.19
CA ARG A 145 6.33 -3.66 -11.48
C ARG A 145 6.25 -4.35 -12.84
N LEU A 146 5.05 -4.78 -13.25
CA LEU A 146 4.86 -5.40 -14.56
C LEU A 146 5.11 -4.42 -15.71
N GLY A 147 4.69 -3.18 -15.55
CA GLY A 147 4.94 -2.12 -16.52
C GLY A 147 6.44 -1.83 -16.67
N ALA A 148 7.13 -1.65 -15.55
CA ALA A 148 8.57 -1.43 -15.51
C ALA A 148 9.36 -2.60 -16.13
N PHE A 149 9.05 -3.84 -15.76
CA PHE A 149 9.63 -5.05 -16.33
C PHE A 149 9.51 -5.08 -17.86
N ARG A 150 8.30 -4.84 -18.39
CA ARG A 150 8.07 -4.84 -19.83
C ARG A 150 8.85 -3.74 -20.56
N ARG A 151 8.83 -2.52 -20.05
CA ARG A 151 9.55 -1.39 -20.66
C ARG A 151 11.04 -1.64 -20.69
N PHE A 152 11.61 -2.00 -19.54
CA PHE A 152 13.05 -2.21 -19.41
C PHE A 152 13.56 -3.33 -20.32
N LEU A 153 12.95 -4.51 -20.29
CA LEU A 153 13.40 -5.64 -21.14
C LEU A 153 13.15 -5.40 -22.63
N LYS A 154 12.10 -4.66 -23.00
CA LYS A 154 11.91 -4.25 -24.40
C LYS A 154 13.04 -3.32 -24.87
N SER A 155 13.48 -2.38 -24.06
CA SER A 155 14.60 -1.48 -24.40
C SER A 155 15.94 -2.23 -24.57
N LYS A 156 16.07 -3.40 -23.96
CA LYS A 156 17.23 -4.29 -24.07
C LYS A 156 17.04 -5.43 -25.09
N GLN A 157 15.90 -5.49 -25.81
CA GLN A 157 15.53 -6.55 -26.75
C GLN A 157 15.46 -7.96 -26.12
N LEU A 158 15.22 -8.02 -24.79
CA LEU A 158 15.18 -9.25 -24.00
C LEU A 158 13.75 -9.63 -23.55
N TYR A 159 12.74 -8.81 -23.86
CA TYR A 159 11.38 -9.09 -23.44
C TYR A 159 10.78 -10.31 -24.13
N ARG A 160 10.30 -11.27 -23.33
CA ARG A 160 9.62 -12.48 -23.78
C ARG A 160 8.25 -12.59 -23.10
N PRO A 161 7.12 -12.44 -23.85
CA PRO A 161 5.78 -12.49 -23.26
C PRO A 161 5.49 -13.78 -22.48
N GLN A 162 6.01 -14.93 -22.92
CA GLN A 162 5.86 -16.24 -22.28
C GLN A 162 6.53 -16.32 -20.90
N ASN A 163 7.42 -15.39 -20.58
CA ASN A 163 8.09 -15.34 -19.28
C ASN A 163 7.33 -14.44 -18.27
N VAL A 164 6.11 -14.02 -18.59
CA VAL A 164 5.26 -13.23 -17.68
C VAL A 164 4.18 -14.14 -17.12
N PHE A 165 4.29 -14.45 -15.82
CA PHE A 165 3.35 -15.29 -15.10
C PHE A 165 2.47 -14.43 -14.20
N GLN A 166 1.16 -14.51 -14.41
CA GLN A 166 0.18 -13.79 -13.60
C GLN A 166 -0.81 -14.77 -12.98
N GLY A 167 -1.03 -14.65 -11.68
CA GLY A 167 -1.96 -15.51 -10.96
C GLY A 167 -2.39 -14.95 -9.61
N ARG A 168 -3.32 -15.63 -8.96
CA ARG A 168 -3.61 -15.32 -7.55
C ARG A 168 -2.47 -15.84 -6.70
N ILE A 169 -1.91 -14.97 -5.86
CA ILE A 169 -0.98 -15.39 -4.82
C ILE A 169 -1.85 -15.85 -3.64
N THR A 170 -2.14 -17.13 -3.60
CA THR A 170 -2.79 -17.76 -2.43
C THR A 170 -1.75 -18.63 -1.72
N PRO A 171 -1.66 -18.59 -0.38
CA PRO A 171 -0.93 -19.61 0.33
C PRO A 171 -1.54 -20.96 -0.03
N VAL A 172 -0.70 -21.90 -0.49
CA VAL A 172 -1.13 -23.28 -0.65
C VAL A 172 -1.37 -23.80 0.76
N SER A 173 -2.62 -24.16 1.06
CA SER A 173 -3.01 -24.84 2.31
C SER A 173 -2.53 -26.28 2.29
#